data_7298ab35f9c5cf1ebc5b9b6713130106
#
_entry.id   7298ab35f9c5cf1ebc5b9b6713130106
#
_cell.length_a   1.000
_cell.length_b   1.000
_cell.length_c   1.000
_cell.angle_alpha   90.00
_cell.angle_beta   90.00
_cell.angle_gamma   90.00
#
_symmetry.space_group_name_H-M   'P 1'
#
loop_
_entity.id
_entity.type
_entity.pdbx_description
1 polymer ?
#
loop_
_entity_poly.entity_id
_entity_poly.type
_entity_poly.pdbx_seq_one_letter_code
_entity_poly.pdbx_strand_id
1 'polypeptide(L)'
;MCAQLMNPDRPAWKEARHPTDAEKISAFDGFSAYCGKYEVDETKHVMIHLPDVAWLPGFVGSKQLRPYTFSDSGDLLTFSDKETDEPGAESYSITWKKVGSAPRLRP
;
A
#
# COMPACT_ATOMS: atom_id res chain seq x y z
N MET A 1 -3.97 -5.22 8.95
CA MET A 1 -3.39 -5.31 7.60
C MET A 1 -2.08 -4.53 7.54
N CYS A 2 -1.18 -4.93 6.66
CA CYS A 2 0.01 -4.17 6.30
C CYS A 2 0.15 -4.16 4.78
N ALA A 3 0.57 -3.05 4.22
CA ALA A 3 0.91 -2.93 2.82
C ALA A 3 2.34 -2.39 2.70
N GLN A 4 3.16 -3.03 1.89
CA GLN A 4 4.52 -2.61 1.60
C GLN A 4 4.70 -2.64 0.09
N LEU A 5 5.06 -1.52 -0.48
CA LEU A 5 5.28 -1.36 -1.92
C LEU A 5 6.67 -0.77 -2.14
N MET A 6 7.39 -1.34 -3.06
CA MET A 6 8.76 -0.95 -3.35
C MET A 6 8.97 -0.85 -4.86
N ASN A 7 9.56 0.25 -5.29
CA ASN A 7 10.08 0.32 -6.65
C ASN A 7 11.34 -0.57 -6.72
N PRO A 8 11.33 -1.65 -7.53
CA PRO A 8 12.46 -2.58 -7.58
C PRO A 8 13.72 -1.97 -8.19
N ASP A 9 13.59 -0.84 -8.88
CA ASP A 9 14.69 -0.16 -9.58
C ASP A 9 15.36 0.91 -8.71
N ARG A 10 15.05 0.96 -7.40
CA ARG A 10 15.74 1.88 -6.50
C ARG A 10 17.23 1.58 -6.49
N PRO A 11 18.10 2.59 -6.74
CA PRO A 11 19.54 2.35 -6.74
C PRO A 11 20.05 2.01 -5.34
N ALA A 12 21.00 1.09 -5.29
CA ALA A 12 21.71 0.80 -4.04
C ALA A 12 22.56 2.02 -3.62
N TRP A 13 22.73 2.19 -2.31
CA TRP A 13 23.61 3.22 -1.79
C TRP A 13 25.07 2.85 -2.00
N LYS A 14 25.91 3.83 -2.29
CA LYS A 14 27.36 3.61 -2.47
C LYS A 14 28.00 3.03 -1.21
N GLU A 15 27.64 3.56 -0.06
CA GLU A 15 28.03 3.03 1.24
C GLU A 15 26.77 2.56 1.96
N ALA A 16 26.69 1.25 2.26
CA ALA A 16 25.44 0.60 2.68
C ALA A 16 24.74 1.21 3.90
N ARG A 17 25.48 1.91 4.76
CA ARG A 17 24.92 2.51 5.99
C ARG A 17 25.14 4.01 6.11
N HIS A 18 25.70 4.64 5.09
CA HIS A 18 26.04 6.06 5.09
C HIS A 18 25.54 6.74 3.82
N PRO A 19 24.20 6.89 3.67
CA PRO A 19 23.62 7.48 2.48
C PRO A 19 23.89 8.98 2.40
N THR A 20 24.00 9.48 1.16
CA THR A 20 23.89 10.91 0.89
C THR A 20 22.42 11.34 1.03
N ASP A 21 22.17 12.65 1.11
CA ASP A 21 20.80 13.16 1.17
C ASP A 21 20.00 12.79 -0.09
N ALA A 22 20.61 12.83 -1.26
CA ALA A 22 19.96 12.41 -2.51
C ALA A 22 19.59 10.93 -2.50
N GLU A 23 20.44 10.09 -1.94
CA GLU A 23 20.17 8.66 -1.79
C GLU A 23 19.03 8.38 -0.82
N LYS A 24 18.93 9.13 0.28
CA LYS A 24 17.82 9.05 1.23
C LYS A 24 16.49 9.41 0.56
N ILE A 25 16.47 10.49 -0.20
CA ILE A 25 15.28 10.95 -0.93
C ILE A 25 14.82 9.88 -1.93
N SER A 26 15.74 9.37 -2.73
CA SER A 26 15.44 8.33 -3.71
C SER A 26 14.89 7.06 -3.05
N ALA A 27 15.47 6.64 -1.94
CA ALA A 27 15.00 5.47 -1.21
C ALA A 27 13.59 5.69 -0.63
N PHE A 28 13.33 6.85 -0.06
CA PHE A 28 12.02 7.19 0.48
C PHE A 28 10.95 7.26 -0.60
N ASP A 29 11.23 7.94 -1.72
CA ASP A 29 10.28 8.13 -2.81
C ASP A 29 9.91 6.82 -3.51
N GLY A 30 10.80 5.85 -3.49
CA GLY A 30 10.58 4.53 -4.09
C GLY A 30 10.01 3.48 -3.15
N PHE A 31 9.54 3.85 -1.98
CA PHE A 31 9.02 2.93 -0.98
C PHE A 31 7.81 3.51 -0.26
N SER A 32 6.81 2.68 -0.02
CA SER A 32 5.69 3.05 0.81
C SER A 32 5.26 1.87 1.67
N ALA A 33 4.90 2.14 2.92
CA ALA A 33 4.49 1.10 3.84
C ALA A 33 3.58 1.67 4.93
N TYR A 34 2.56 0.92 5.28
CA TYR A 34 1.73 1.22 6.43
C TYR A 34 1.05 -0.04 6.94
N CYS A 35 0.73 -0.02 8.23
CA CYS A 35 -0.07 -1.06 8.87
C CYS A 35 -1.19 -0.41 9.67
N GLY A 36 -2.25 -1.15 9.89
CA GLY A 36 -3.36 -0.70 10.71
C GLY A 36 -4.57 -1.61 10.62
N LYS A 37 -5.66 -1.15 11.17
CA LYS A 37 -6.94 -1.82 11.04
C LYS A 37 -7.56 -1.54 9.68
N TYR A 38 -8.57 -2.29 9.33
CA TYR A 38 -9.34 -2.06 8.13
C TYR A 38 -10.82 -2.37 8.35
N GLU A 39 -11.64 -1.74 7.54
CA GLU A 39 -13.06 -1.99 7.43
C GLU A 39 -13.40 -2.27 5.97
N VAL A 40 -14.49 -2.98 5.72
CA VAL A 40 -14.95 -3.29 4.36
C VAL A 40 -16.38 -2.80 4.21
N ASP A 41 -16.60 -1.92 3.22
CA ASP A 41 -17.94 -1.53 2.78
C ASP A 41 -18.31 -2.40 1.57
N GLU A 42 -19.04 -3.48 1.81
CA GLU A 42 -19.42 -4.43 0.76
C GLU A 42 -20.42 -3.84 -0.24
N THR A 43 -21.21 -2.88 0.18
CA THR A 43 -22.19 -2.22 -0.69
C THR A 43 -21.51 -1.36 -1.74
N LYS A 44 -20.49 -0.62 -1.34
CA LYS A 44 -19.72 0.27 -2.23
C LYS A 44 -18.49 -0.39 -2.83
N HIS A 45 -18.15 -1.61 -2.42
CA HIS A 45 -16.91 -2.30 -2.79
C HIS A 45 -15.68 -1.44 -2.50
N VAL A 46 -15.61 -0.93 -1.28
CA VAL A 46 -14.48 -0.11 -0.81
C VAL A 46 -13.91 -0.72 0.47
N MET A 47 -12.62 -0.93 0.49
CA MET A 47 -11.89 -1.25 1.71
C MET A 47 -11.36 0.06 2.29
N ILE A 48 -11.52 0.25 3.59
CA ILE A 48 -11.07 1.44 4.31
C ILE A 48 -9.89 1.03 5.16
N HIS A 49 -8.71 1.50 4.82
CA HIS A 49 -7.51 1.30 5.62
C HIS A 49 -7.38 2.41 6.65
N LEU A 50 -7.07 2.03 7.89
CA LEU A 50 -6.94 2.94 9.03
C LEU A 50 -5.50 2.85 9.56
N PRO A 51 -4.52 3.49 8.88
CA PRO A 51 -3.12 3.37 9.26
C PRO A 51 -2.86 3.90 10.68
N ASP A 52 -2.12 3.15 11.46
CA ASP A 52 -1.59 3.57 12.77
C ASP A 52 -0.04 3.57 12.79
N VAL A 53 0.58 2.92 11.81
CA VAL A 53 2.02 3.00 11.52
C VAL A 53 2.18 3.23 10.02
N ALA A 54 2.91 4.24 9.63
CA ALA A 54 3.09 4.58 8.21
C ALA A 54 4.43 5.26 7.95
N TRP A 55 4.95 5.04 6.72
CA TRP A 55 6.15 5.75 6.25
C TRP A 55 5.89 7.26 6.08
N LEU A 56 4.67 7.62 5.67
CA LEU A 56 4.27 9.01 5.46
C LEU A 56 3.56 9.50 6.73
N PRO A 57 4.12 10.54 7.41
CA PRO A 57 3.56 10.98 8.69
C PRO A 57 2.07 11.30 8.66
N GLY A 58 1.59 11.93 7.60
CA GLY A 58 0.18 12.30 7.47
C GLY A 58 -0.79 11.14 7.31
N PHE A 59 -0.29 9.91 7.06
CA PHE A 59 -1.16 8.73 6.94
C PHE A 59 -1.64 8.22 8.31
N VAL A 60 -0.87 8.44 9.37
CA VAL A 60 -1.25 7.99 10.71
C VAL A 60 -2.53 8.70 11.14
N GLY A 61 -3.57 7.93 11.50
CA GLY A 61 -4.87 8.46 11.88
C GLY A 61 -5.77 8.86 10.71
N SER A 62 -5.35 8.67 9.47
CA SER A 62 -6.15 8.94 8.29
C SER A 62 -7.02 7.75 7.90
N LYS A 63 -7.96 7.98 6.98
CA LYS A 63 -8.74 6.93 6.31
C LYS A 63 -8.30 6.88 4.85
N GLN A 64 -7.79 5.72 4.43
CA GLN A 64 -7.39 5.49 3.05
C GLN A 64 -8.44 4.63 2.36
N LEU A 65 -9.20 5.23 1.46
CA LEU A 65 -10.26 4.53 0.74
C LEU A 65 -9.64 3.77 -0.44
N ARG A 66 -9.96 2.48 -0.54
CA ARG A 66 -9.43 1.59 -1.58
C ARG A 66 -10.58 0.86 -2.26
N PRO A 67 -11.13 1.42 -3.35
CA PRO A 67 -12.07 0.67 -4.18
C PRO A 67 -11.43 -0.63 -4.65
N TYR A 68 -12.18 -1.73 -4.57
CA TYR A 68 -11.62 -3.04 -4.85
C TYR A 68 -12.49 -3.87 -5.79
N THR A 69 -11.84 -4.78 -6.48
CA THR A 69 -12.46 -5.86 -7.24
C THR A 69 -11.72 -7.16 -7.00
N PHE A 70 -12.44 -8.27 -7.06
CA PHE A 70 -11.85 -9.60 -7.06
C PHE A 70 -11.94 -10.21 -8.46
N SER A 71 -10.96 -11.04 -8.81
CA SER A 71 -11.07 -11.91 -9.97
C SER A 71 -12.18 -12.96 -9.77
N ASP A 72 -12.65 -13.60 -10.84
CA ASP A 72 -13.71 -14.61 -10.79
C ASP A 72 -13.40 -15.76 -9.84
N SER A 73 -12.14 -16.17 -9.77
CA SER A 73 -11.68 -17.21 -8.84
C SER A 73 -11.55 -16.72 -7.39
N GLY A 74 -11.52 -15.41 -7.17
CA GLY A 74 -11.26 -14.82 -5.87
C GLY A 74 -9.77 -14.78 -5.47
N ASP A 75 -8.85 -15.22 -6.35
CA ASP A 75 -7.43 -15.31 -6.04
C ASP A 75 -6.69 -13.98 -6.23
N LEU A 76 -7.26 -13.06 -6.99
CA LEU A 76 -6.68 -11.73 -7.23
C LEU A 76 -7.57 -10.66 -6.65
N LEU A 77 -6.98 -9.79 -5.85
CA LEU A 77 -7.61 -8.59 -5.29
C LEU A 77 -6.95 -7.38 -5.93
N THR A 78 -7.73 -6.51 -6.55
CA THR A 78 -7.21 -5.30 -7.18
C THR A 78 -7.80 -4.07 -6.50
N PHE A 79 -6.92 -3.18 -6.07
CA PHE A 79 -7.26 -1.81 -5.68
C PHE A 79 -6.95 -0.88 -6.83
N SER A 80 -7.91 -0.04 -7.23
CA SER A 80 -7.69 0.92 -8.31
C SER A 80 -8.52 2.17 -8.08
N ASP A 81 -7.90 3.33 -8.24
CA ASP A 81 -8.55 4.63 -8.15
C ASP A 81 -7.61 5.70 -8.67
N LYS A 82 -8.06 6.94 -8.62
CA LYS A 82 -7.20 8.11 -8.79
C LYS A 82 -6.62 8.52 -7.45
N GLU A 83 -5.42 9.07 -7.46
CA GLU A 83 -4.79 9.58 -6.23
C GLU A 83 -5.59 10.71 -5.58
N THR A 84 -6.19 11.58 -6.39
CA THR A 84 -7.06 12.66 -5.96
C THR A 84 -8.18 12.88 -6.96
N ASP A 85 -9.20 13.66 -6.59
CA ASP A 85 -10.29 14.05 -7.50
C ASP A 85 -9.92 15.24 -8.41
N GLU A 86 -8.70 15.75 -8.33
CA GLU A 86 -8.25 16.86 -9.15
C GLU A 86 -8.10 16.45 -10.62
N PRO A 87 -8.42 17.35 -11.57
CA PRO A 87 -8.17 17.10 -12.99
C PRO A 87 -6.68 16.82 -13.24
N GLY A 88 -6.38 15.73 -13.93
CA GLY A 88 -5.01 15.33 -14.22
C GLY A 88 -4.35 14.49 -13.12
N ALA A 89 -5.07 14.15 -12.06
CA ALA A 89 -4.57 13.22 -11.04
C ALA A 89 -4.23 11.87 -11.66
N GLU A 90 -3.10 11.30 -11.22
CA GLU A 90 -2.70 9.96 -11.66
C GLU A 90 -3.63 8.90 -11.10
N SER A 91 -3.95 7.91 -11.92
CA SER A 91 -4.63 6.71 -11.47
C SER A 91 -3.60 5.67 -11.03
N TYR A 92 -4.00 4.83 -10.09
CA TYR A 92 -3.18 3.69 -9.66
C TYR A 92 -3.97 2.39 -9.78
N SER A 93 -3.23 1.30 -9.88
CA SER A 93 -3.79 -0.05 -9.79
C SER A 93 -2.77 -0.95 -9.10
N ILE A 94 -3.23 -1.65 -8.07
CA ILE A 94 -2.40 -2.59 -7.31
C ILE A 94 -3.15 -3.91 -7.25
N THR A 95 -2.52 -4.96 -7.74
CA THR A 95 -3.11 -6.31 -7.73
C THR A 95 -2.34 -7.20 -6.76
N TRP A 96 -3.08 -7.82 -5.85
CA TRP A 96 -2.57 -8.76 -4.87
C TRP A 96 -2.97 -10.17 -5.25
N LYS A 97 -2.04 -11.10 -5.20
CA LYS A 97 -2.30 -12.51 -5.42
C LYS A 97 -2.38 -13.22 -4.08
N LYS A 98 -3.44 -14.02 -3.90
CA LYS A 98 -3.58 -14.86 -2.73
C LYS A 98 -2.51 -15.97 -2.76
N VAL A 99 -1.71 -16.06 -1.71
CA VAL A 99 -0.65 -17.07 -1.61
C VAL A 99 -1.00 -18.25 -0.72
N GLY A 100 -2.15 -18.22 -0.08
CA GLY A 100 -2.64 -19.29 0.79
C GLY A 100 -3.61 -18.76 1.83
N SER A 101 -4.13 -19.65 2.66
CA SER A 101 -4.93 -19.26 3.81
C SER A 101 -4.03 -18.81 4.95
N ALA A 102 -4.47 -17.80 5.72
CA ALA A 102 -3.74 -17.41 6.92
C ALA A 102 -3.62 -18.60 7.87
N PRO A 103 -2.45 -18.83 8.49
CA PRO A 103 -2.29 -19.88 9.49
C PRO A 103 -3.24 -19.61 10.66
N ARG A 104 -3.89 -20.67 11.16
CA ARG A 104 -4.66 -20.55 12.38
C ARG A 104 -3.70 -20.35 13.55
N LEU A 105 -3.94 -19.31 14.33
CA LEU A 105 -3.24 -19.15 15.60
C LEU A 105 -3.71 -20.27 16.53
N ARG A 106 -2.78 -21.07 16.99
CA ARG A 106 -3.07 -22.06 18.01
C ARG A 106 -3.11 -21.39 19.38
N PRO A 107 -4.07 -21.74 20.24
CA PRO A 107 -4.06 -21.24 21.60
C PRO A 107 -2.85 -21.71 22.40
#